data_17611d8dbaa560ca60e1a2d785336042
#
_entry.id   17611d8dbaa560ca60e1a2d785336042
#
_cell.length_a   1.000
_cell.length_b   1.000
_cell.length_c   1.000
_cell.angle_alpha   90.00
_cell.angle_beta   90.00
_cell.angle_gamma   90.00
#
_symmetry.space_group_name_H-M   'P 1'
#
loop_
_entity.id
_entity.type
_entity.pdbx_description
1 polymer ?
#
loop_
_entity_poly.entity_id
_entity_poly.type
_entity_poly.pdbx_seq_one_letter_code
_entity_poly.pdbx_strand_id
1 'polypeptide(L)'
;MLPGPGATVTNGLARLLADGEDLFVPLRLFTDEGKLRRGTNAAYRLLKLGLFDDPQENWLRVANHEVFGHGGRLRELFDGDISYELPPPPPYGRGGGATFFEFTRTPTVEEVLAVTVGGMEANYVMARAIAQDAMTTGRWNYRDAIRYYYSEYDTIRYIRSVQPLEEEGHDVGDFLRVYNNVATKAGEDTISTRQLRRNVLASFANPLIAYSYYSTFISYVWQGRTTAPVPMIHFGATRYLPMMRFHLTSFGTEFVLDNAFVRNGRFVDITLAWGQTVGARPWSIGALATRMASVKQWTIGAEGAVWHRPEWGGQFAVTASRALGVRGPLALAVVGEGGFKTDGFAPGDRLHQGAFLRIGAALTPTSRRSP
;
A
#
# COMPACT_ATOMS: atom_id res chain seq x y z
N MET A 1 -7.13 -14.14 -3.27
CA MET A 1 -5.73 -13.59 -3.28
C MET A 1 -5.63 -12.67 -2.10
N LEU A 2 -4.62 -12.82 -1.26
CA LEU A 2 -4.39 -12.01 -0.06
C LEU A 2 -3.97 -10.56 -0.40
N PRO A 3 -4.03 -9.62 0.56
CA PRO A 3 -3.66 -8.22 0.34
C PRO A 3 -2.25 -8.02 -0.22
N GLY A 4 -1.25 -8.79 0.22
CA GLY A 4 0.14 -8.68 -0.27
C GLY A 4 0.28 -8.97 -1.77
N PRO A 5 -0.08 -10.16 -2.26
CA PRO A 5 -0.14 -10.45 -3.69
C PRO A 5 -1.09 -9.53 -4.46
N GLY A 6 -2.21 -9.11 -3.84
CA GLY A 6 -3.16 -8.16 -4.43
C GLY A 6 -2.53 -6.80 -4.75
N ALA A 7 -1.78 -6.24 -3.81
CA ALA A 7 -1.03 -5.01 -4.00
C ALA A 7 -0.02 -5.11 -5.17
N THR A 8 0.64 -6.26 -5.31
CA THR A 8 1.57 -6.51 -6.42
C THR A 8 0.84 -6.50 -7.77
N VAL A 9 -0.32 -7.16 -7.86
CA VAL A 9 -1.16 -7.18 -9.07
C VAL A 9 -1.66 -5.79 -9.41
N THR A 10 -2.18 -5.06 -8.44
CA THR A 10 -2.70 -3.69 -8.64
C THR A 10 -1.60 -2.75 -9.13
N ASN A 11 -0.42 -2.78 -8.49
CA ASN A 11 0.72 -1.96 -8.93
C ASN A 11 1.21 -2.33 -10.33
N GLY A 12 1.21 -3.62 -10.67
CA GLY A 12 1.55 -4.11 -12.01
C GLY A 12 0.57 -3.64 -13.07
N LEU A 13 -0.72 -3.76 -12.80
CA LEU A 13 -1.79 -3.29 -13.70
C LEU A 13 -1.72 -1.78 -13.91
N ALA A 14 -1.54 -0.99 -12.84
CA ALA A 14 -1.41 0.45 -12.92
C ALA A 14 -0.25 0.86 -13.85
N ARG A 15 0.89 0.19 -13.75
CA ARG A 15 2.04 0.45 -14.63
C ARG A 15 1.76 0.10 -16.08
N LEU A 16 1.12 -1.04 -16.34
CA LEU A 16 0.75 -1.43 -17.71
C LEU A 16 -0.22 -0.44 -18.34
N LEU A 17 -1.21 0.05 -17.58
CA LEU A 17 -2.14 1.07 -18.04
C LEU A 17 -1.43 2.39 -18.33
N ALA A 18 -0.52 2.82 -17.44
CA ALA A 18 0.28 4.03 -17.61
C ALA A 18 1.18 3.96 -18.87
N ASP A 19 1.87 2.82 -19.05
CA ASP A 19 2.75 2.62 -20.22
C ASP A 19 1.94 2.56 -21.53
N GLY A 20 0.74 1.93 -21.49
CA GLY A 20 -0.18 1.90 -22.62
C GLY A 20 -0.66 3.31 -22.99
N GLU A 21 -1.02 4.11 -22.01
CA GLU A 21 -1.46 5.49 -22.21
C GLU A 21 -0.32 6.36 -22.77
N ASP A 22 0.89 6.25 -22.24
CA ASP A 22 2.05 7.03 -22.70
C ASP A 22 2.43 6.78 -24.17
N LEU A 23 1.91 5.70 -24.79
CA LEU A 23 2.05 5.47 -26.23
C LEU A 23 1.16 6.38 -27.08
N PHE A 24 0.02 6.82 -26.53
CA PHE A 24 -1.01 7.54 -27.30
C PHE A 24 -1.21 8.98 -26.84
N VAL A 25 -0.91 9.26 -25.58
CA VAL A 25 -1.15 10.57 -24.96
C VAL A 25 0.16 11.32 -24.75
N PRO A 26 0.40 12.42 -25.48
CA PRO A 26 1.65 13.17 -25.35
C PRO A 26 1.74 13.84 -23.97
N LEU A 27 2.96 13.96 -23.45
CA LEU A 27 3.24 14.65 -22.20
C LEU A 27 3.02 16.18 -22.30
N ARG A 28 3.13 16.73 -23.53
CA ARG A 28 3.01 18.14 -23.84
C ARG A 28 2.44 18.34 -25.25
N LEU A 29 1.63 19.37 -25.40
CA LEU A 29 1.08 19.76 -26.71
C LEU A 29 2.06 20.58 -27.54
N PHE A 30 2.93 21.34 -26.89
CA PHE A 30 3.89 22.24 -27.53
C PHE A 30 5.29 22.05 -26.94
N THR A 31 6.32 22.43 -27.67
CA THR A 31 7.67 22.62 -27.10
C THR A 31 7.63 23.69 -26.01
N ASP A 32 8.35 23.50 -24.90
CA ASP A 32 8.34 24.40 -23.73
C ASP A 32 9.14 25.70 -23.96
N GLU A 33 8.92 26.35 -25.10
CA GLU A 33 9.49 27.63 -25.46
C GLU A 33 8.51 28.76 -25.12
N GLY A 34 8.93 29.66 -24.20
CA GLY A 34 8.15 30.80 -23.77
C GLY A 34 7.11 30.50 -22.69
N LYS A 35 6.71 31.57 -21.94
CA LYS A 35 5.84 31.47 -20.75
C LYS A 35 4.43 30.99 -21.10
N LEU A 36 3.86 31.44 -22.25
CA LEU A 36 2.52 31.08 -22.68
C LEU A 36 2.42 29.57 -22.98
N ARG A 37 3.37 29.02 -23.72
CA ARG A 37 3.39 27.59 -24.06
C ARG A 37 3.57 26.70 -22.83
N ARG A 38 4.41 27.13 -21.85
CA ARG A 38 4.54 26.45 -20.54
C ARG A 38 3.22 26.43 -19.79
N GLY A 39 2.52 27.59 -19.73
CA GLY A 39 1.22 27.68 -19.09
C GLY A 39 0.17 26.78 -19.75
N THR A 40 0.11 26.75 -21.09
CA THR A 40 -0.80 25.87 -21.84
C THR A 40 -0.49 24.38 -21.60
N ASN A 41 0.78 24.00 -21.61
CA ASN A 41 1.18 22.63 -21.30
C ASN A 41 0.86 22.25 -19.85
N ALA A 42 1.02 23.15 -18.89
CA ALA A 42 0.64 22.92 -17.50
C ALA A 42 -0.88 22.76 -17.34
N ALA A 43 -1.67 23.59 -18.01
CA ALA A 43 -3.13 23.46 -18.04
C ALA A 43 -3.57 22.12 -18.66
N TYR A 44 -2.96 21.72 -19.76
CA TYR A 44 -3.19 20.41 -20.39
C TYR A 44 -2.90 19.25 -19.42
N ARG A 45 -1.73 19.26 -18.76
CA ARG A 45 -1.38 18.23 -17.76
C ARG A 45 -2.31 18.23 -16.56
N LEU A 46 -2.78 19.40 -16.12
CA LEU A 46 -3.78 19.50 -15.06
C LEU A 46 -5.12 18.90 -15.46
N LEU A 47 -5.57 19.15 -16.69
CA LEU A 47 -6.79 18.54 -17.23
C LEU A 47 -6.64 17.02 -17.38
N LYS A 48 -5.50 16.56 -17.92
CA LYS A 48 -5.18 15.14 -18.01
C LYS A 48 -5.17 14.48 -16.63
N LEU A 49 -4.51 15.13 -15.66
CA LEU A 49 -4.47 14.66 -14.28
C LEU A 49 -5.90 14.48 -13.73
N GLY A 50 -6.74 15.50 -13.80
CA GLY A 50 -8.09 15.47 -13.21
C GLY A 50 -9.09 14.59 -13.96
N LEU A 51 -8.91 14.38 -15.27
CA LEU A 51 -9.84 13.59 -16.08
C LEU A 51 -9.41 12.14 -16.29
N PHE A 52 -8.13 11.82 -16.18
CA PHE A 52 -7.63 10.48 -16.49
C PHE A 52 -6.80 9.89 -15.34
N ASP A 53 -5.67 10.51 -15.00
CA ASP A 53 -4.69 9.90 -14.09
C ASP A 53 -5.27 9.73 -12.67
N ASP A 54 -5.84 10.78 -12.10
CA ASP A 54 -6.41 10.78 -10.75
C ASP A 54 -7.61 9.82 -10.60
N PRO A 55 -8.61 9.84 -11.49
CA PRO A 55 -9.70 8.87 -11.47
C PRO A 55 -9.21 7.41 -11.59
N GLN A 56 -8.24 7.14 -12.48
CA GLN A 56 -7.71 5.79 -12.68
C GLN A 56 -6.99 5.29 -11.42
N GLU A 57 -6.10 6.09 -10.84
CA GLU A 57 -5.33 5.69 -9.66
C GLU A 57 -6.23 5.53 -8.43
N ASN A 58 -7.23 6.40 -8.28
CA ASN A 58 -8.23 6.26 -7.23
C ASN A 58 -9.08 4.98 -7.39
N TRP A 59 -9.52 4.68 -8.62
CA TRP A 59 -10.28 3.46 -8.89
C TRP A 59 -9.47 2.19 -8.59
N LEU A 60 -8.21 2.16 -8.99
CA LEU A 60 -7.29 1.05 -8.69
C LEU A 60 -7.09 0.87 -7.17
N ARG A 61 -6.98 1.99 -6.43
CA ARG A 61 -6.91 1.95 -4.97
C ARG A 61 -8.21 1.39 -4.37
N VAL A 62 -9.40 1.79 -4.86
CA VAL A 62 -10.68 1.24 -4.41
C VAL A 62 -10.77 -0.25 -4.73
N ALA A 63 -10.41 -0.66 -5.94
CA ALA A 63 -10.40 -2.08 -6.31
C ALA A 63 -9.45 -2.90 -5.41
N ASN A 64 -8.28 -2.34 -5.06
CA ASN A 64 -7.36 -2.98 -4.12
C ASN A 64 -7.97 -3.13 -2.72
N HIS A 65 -8.66 -2.10 -2.22
CA HIS A 65 -9.36 -2.07 -0.95
C HIS A 65 -10.44 -3.16 -0.87
N GLU A 66 -11.35 -3.17 -1.85
CA GLU A 66 -12.50 -4.06 -1.84
C GLU A 66 -12.11 -5.51 -2.20
N VAL A 67 -11.45 -5.70 -3.34
CA VAL A 67 -11.23 -7.05 -3.90
C VAL A 67 -10.12 -7.78 -3.16
N PHE A 68 -9.01 -7.11 -2.87
CA PHE A 68 -7.84 -7.73 -2.24
C PHE A 68 -7.77 -7.48 -0.74
N GLY A 69 -8.43 -6.45 -0.25
CA GLY A 69 -8.60 -6.18 1.17
C GLY A 69 -9.71 -7.04 1.78
N HIS A 70 -10.94 -6.53 1.81
CA HIS A 70 -12.08 -7.24 2.38
C HIS A 70 -12.27 -8.60 1.72
N GLY A 71 -12.37 -8.65 0.40
CA GLY A 71 -12.52 -9.88 -0.34
C GLY A 71 -11.33 -10.84 -0.22
N GLY A 72 -10.12 -10.32 0.01
CA GLY A 72 -8.93 -11.12 0.29
C GLY A 72 -9.07 -11.86 1.61
N ARG A 73 -9.47 -11.15 2.67
CA ARG A 73 -9.69 -11.71 4.02
C ARG A 73 -10.90 -12.66 4.06
N LEU A 74 -11.97 -12.32 3.37
CA LEU A 74 -13.13 -13.19 3.25
C LEU A 74 -12.79 -14.53 2.59
N ARG A 75 -12.06 -14.53 1.46
CA ARG A 75 -11.63 -15.78 0.78
C ARG A 75 -10.60 -16.58 1.58
N GLU A 76 -9.88 -15.96 2.48
CA GLU A 76 -8.97 -16.67 3.38
C GLU A 76 -9.72 -17.42 4.50
N LEU A 77 -10.79 -16.80 5.00
CA LEU A 77 -11.42 -17.21 6.26
C LEU A 77 -12.75 -17.96 6.08
N PHE A 78 -13.43 -17.72 4.95
CA PHE A 78 -14.80 -18.24 4.72
C PHE A 78 -14.97 -18.76 3.30
N ASP A 79 -15.77 -19.83 3.21
CA ASP A 79 -16.29 -20.34 1.94
C ASP A 79 -17.65 -19.70 1.69
N GLY A 80 -17.73 -18.78 0.74
CA GLY A 80 -18.99 -18.10 0.42
C GLY A 80 -18.88 -17.23 -0.82
N ASP A 81 -20.01 -16.81 -1.34
CA ASP A 81 -20.09 -15.91 -2.48
C ASP A 81 -19.75 -14.49 -2.05
N ILE A 82 -18.86 -13.85 -2.80
CA ILE A 82 -18.43 -12.48 -2.58
C ILE A 82 -18.75 -11.69 -3.84
N SER A 83 -19.45 -10.59 -3.68
CA SER A 83 -19.71 -9.67 -4.78
C SER A 83 -19.14 -8.27 -4.47
N TYR A 84 -18.90 -7.50 -5.53
CA TYR A 84 -18.25 -6.20 -5.44
C TYR A 84 -19.03 -5.15 -6.22
N GLU A 85 -19.16 -3.97 -5.64
CA GLU A 85 -19.58 -2.78 -6.33
C GLU A 85 -18.40 -1.82 -6.41
N LEU A 86 -17.97 -1.47 -7.64
CA LEU A 86 -16.81 -0.61 -7.91
C LEU A 86 -17.21 0.50 -8.91
N PRO A 87 -18.05 1.45 -8.51
CA PRO A 87 -18.48 2.52 -9.41
C PRO A 87 -17.31 3.38 -9.84
N PRO A 88 -17.31 3.88 -11.09
CA PRO A 88 -16.31 4.82 -11.55
C PRO A 88 -16.18 6.02 -10.60
N PRO A 89 -14.99 6.54 -10.36
CA PRO A 89 -14.80 7.74 -9.55
C PRO A 89 -15.22 9.02 -10.30
N PRO A 90 -15.35 10.15 -9.60
CA PRO A 90 -15.53 11.42 -10.25
C PRO A 90 -14.44 11.71 -11.29
N PRO A 91 -14.74 12.34 -12.43
CA PRO A 91 -16.06 12.89 -12.82
C PRO A 91 -17.01 11.87 -13.49
N TYR A 92 -16.66 10.60 -13.57
CA TYR A 92 -17.37 9.58 -14.34
C TYR A 92 -18.47 8.87 -13.55
N GLY A 93 -18.46 8.98 -12.23
CA GLY A 93 -19.44 8.38 -11.33
C GLY A 93 -19.28 8.88 -9.90
N ARG A 94 -19.92 8.16 -8.95
CA ARG A 94 -19.90 8.55 -7.53
C ARG A 94 -18.61 8.17 -6.80
N GLY A 95 -17.82 7.24 -7.35
CA GLY A 95 -16.67 6.66 -6.67
C GLY A 95 -17.04 5.77 -5.47
N GLY A 96 -16.03 5.41 -4.68
CA GLY A 96 -16.18 4.46 -3.58
C GLY A 96 -16.25 3.02 -4.07
N GLY A 97 -16.48 2.10 -3.14
CA GLY A 97 -16.66 0.69 -3.40
C GLY A 97 -17.43 0.04 -2.25
N ALA A 98 -17.84 -1.19 -2.44
CA ALA A 98 -18.43 -2.04 -1.41
C ALA A 98 -18.16 -3.52 -1.72
N THR A 99 -17.94 -4.29 -0.65
CA THR A 99 -17.84 -5.74 -0.70
C THR A 99 -19.04 -6.34 0.03
N PHE A 100 -19.80 -7.18 -0.65
CA PHE A 100 -20.98 -7.86 -0.11
C PHE A 100 -20.67 -9.34 0.07
N PHE A 101 -21.04 -9.86 1.22
CA PHE A 101 -20.83 -11.27 1.58
C PHE A 101 -21.79 -11.71 2.68
N GLU A 102 -21.95 -13.01 2.81
CA GLU A 102 -22.64 -13.63 3.94
C GLU A 102 -21.68 -14.58 4.65
N PHE A 103 -21.67 -14.52 5.98
CA PHE A 103 -20.86 -15.45 6.76
C PHE A 103 -21.47 -16.85 6.69
N THR A 104 -20.69 -17.81 6.22
CA THR A 104 -21.10 -19.23 6.14
C THR A 104 -21.04 -19.96 7.48
N ARG A 105 -20.42 -19.35 8.48
CA ARG A 105 -20.35 -19.79 9.88
C ARG A 105 -20.25 -18.57 10.80
N THR A 106 -20.44 -18.80 12.10
CA THR A 106 -20.18 -17.75 13.10
C THR A 106 -18.71 -17.39 13.11
N PRO A 107 -18.33 -16.14 12.78
CA PRO A 107 -16.94 -15.69 12.81
C PRO A 107 -16.44 -15.49 14.25
N THR A 108 -15.14 -15.62 14.45
CA THR A 108 -14.48 -15.13 15.66
C THR A 108 -14.34 -13.60 15.61
N VAL A 109 -14.07 -12.98 16.74
CA VAL A 109 -13.85 -11.52 16.81
C VAL A 109 -12.65 -11.10 15.97
N GLU A 110 -11.55 -11.84 16.01
CA GLU A 110 -10.35 -11.56 15.23
C GLU A 110 -10.63 -11.64 13.72
N GLU A 111 -11.41 -12.63 13.28
CA GLU A 111 -11.82 -12.76 11.88
C GLU A 111 -12.68 -11.59 11.42
N VAL A 112 -13.67 -11.17 12.24
CA VAL A 112 -14.48 -9.98 11.94
C VAL A 112 -13.60 -8.74 11.82
N LEU A 113 -12.72 -8.50 12.79
CA LEU A 113 -11.81 -7.37 12.77
C LEU A 113 -10.86 -7.44 11.55
N ALA A 114 -10.34 -8.62 11.21
CA ALA A 114 -9.48 -8.80 10.03
C ALA A 114 -10.19 -8.46 8.73
N VAL A 115 -11.44 -8.90 8.55
CA VAL A 115 -12.26 -8.53 7.40
C VAL A 115 -12.51 -7.02 7.39
N THR A 116 -12.91 -6.45 8.52
CA THR A 116 -13.25 -5.02 8.66
C THR A 116 -12.06 -4.10 8.32
N VAL A 117 -10.85 -4.43 8.78
CA VAL A 117 -9.67 -3.60 8.48
C VAL A 117 -8.99 -3.97 7.15
N GLY A 118 -9.44 -5.04 6.51
CA GLY A 118 -8.79 -5.65 5.34
C GLY A 118 -8.57 -4.67 4.18
N GLY A 119 -9.54 -3.78 3.93
CA GLY A 119 -9.42 -2.76 2.89
C GLY A 119 -8.30 -1.77 3.16
N MET A 120 -8.22 -1.22 4.36
CA MET A 120 -7.14 -0.32 4.77
C MET A 120 -5.79 -1.04 4.81
N GLU A 121 -5.76 -2.31 5.24
CA GLU A 121 -4.57 -3.15 5.20
C GLU A 121 -4.03 -3.31 3.78
N ALA A 122 -4.89 -3.65 2.80
CA ALA A 122 -4.48 -3.81 1.41
C ALA A 122 -3.88 -2.52 0.83
N ASN A 123 -4.48 -1.37 1.13
CA ASN A 123 -3.96 -0.09 0.70
C ASN A 123 -2.64 0.27 1.37
N TYR A 124 -2.46 -0.04 2.65
CA TYR A 124 -1.18 0.10 3.34
C TYR A 124 -0.06 -0.72 2.67
N VAL A 125 -0.33 -2.00 2.40
CA VAL A 125 0.65 -2.89 1.76
C VAL A 125 1.02 -2.40 0.36
N MET A 126 0.03 -1.90 -0.39
CA MET A 126 0.24 -1.30 -1.71
C MET A 126 1.11 -0.03 -1.62
N ALA A 127 0.82 0.87 -0.68
CA ALA A 127 1.63 2.06 -0.46
C ALA A 127 3.08 1.72 -0.09
N ARG A 128 3.27 0.74 0.79
CA ARG A 128 4.60 0.26 1.19
C ARG A 128 5.40 -0.26 0.00
N ALA A 129 4.78 -1.05 -0.87
CA ALA A 129 5.42 -1.57 -2.09
C ALA A 129 5.81 -0.45 -3.08
N ILE A 130 4.95 0.56 -3.25
CA ILE A 130 5.24 1.74 -4.08
C ILE A 130 6.44 2.52 -3.52
N ALA A 131 6.43 2.80 -2.22
CA ALA A 131 7.52 3.53 -1.54
C ALA A 131 8.85 2.78 -1.65
N GLN A 132 8.85 1.46 -1.42
CA GLN A 132 10.01 0.59 -1.55
C GLN A 132 10.63 0.65 -2.96
N ASP A 133 9.80 0.53 -4.00
CA ASP A 133 10.27 0.60 -5.39
C ASP A 133 10.84 1.97 -5.73
N ALA A 134 10.14 3.03 -5.36
CA ALA A 134 10.59 4.40 -5.59
C ALA A 134 11.91 4.71 -4.87
N MET A 135 12.06 4.31 -3.60
CA MET A 135 13.31 4.50 -2.85
C MET A 135 14.45 3.68 -3.45
N THR A 136 14.18 2.44 -3.87
CA THR A 136 15.20 1.56 -4.48
C THR A 136 15.72 2.16 -5.79
N THR A 137 14.81 2.62 -6.64
CA THR A 137 15.15 3.24 -7.93
C THR A 137 15.65 4.69 -7.81
N GLY A 138 15.33 5.36 -6.69
CA GLY A 138 15.59 6.77 -6.46
C GLY A 138 14.68 7.71 -7.24
N ARG A 139 13.62 7.18 -7.86
CA ARG A 139 12.68 7.91 -8.72
C ARG A 139 11.25 7.74 -8.22
N TRP A 140 10.53 8.84 -8.14
CA TRP A 140 9.14 8.92 -7.74
C TRP A 140 8.29 9.31 -8.96
N ASN A 141 7.58 8.36 -9.55
CA ASN A 141 6.67 8.63 -10.67
C ASN A 141 5.42 9.34 -10.13
N TYR A 142 4.87 10.32 -10.86
CA TYR A 142 3.73 11.10 -10.39
C TYR A 142 2.46 10.25 -10.24
N ARG A 143 2.23 9.22 -11.07
CA ARG A 143 1.08 8.31 -10.92
C ARG A 143 1.25 7.42 -9.70
N ASP A 144 2.45 6.87 -9.48
CA ASP A 144 2.77 6.16 -8.24
C ASP A 144 2.60 7.06 -7.02
N ALA A 145 2.94 8.37 -7.13
CA ALA A 145 2.72 9.35 -6.08
C ALA A 145 1.23 9.56 -5.75
N ILE A 146 0.37 9.63 -6.78
CA ILE A 146 -1.09 9.75 -6.60
C ILE A 146 -1.63 8.51 -5.90
N ARG A 147 -1.31 7.31 -6.40
CA ARG A 147 -1.77 6.04 -5.83
C ARG A 147 -1.25 5.85 -4.40
N TYR A 148 0.01 6.17 -4.15
CA TYR A 148 0.60 6.18 -2.81
C TYR A 148 -0.16 7.12 -1.86
N TYR A 149 -0.39 8.36 -2.29
CA TYR A 149 -1.12 9.34 -1.50
C TYR A 149 -2.52 8.82 -1.13
N TYR A 150 -3.28 8.35 -2.10
CA TYR A 150 -4.61 7.80 -1.85
C TYR A 150 -4.57 6.61 -0.89
N SER A 151 -3.58 5.73 -1.03
CA SER A 151 -3.45 4.54 -0.20
C SER A 151 -3.07 4.86 1.25
N GLU A 152 -2.14 5.78 1.48
CA GLU A 152 -1.77 6.24 2.83
C GLU A 152 -2.86 7.13 3.46
N TYR A 153 -3.51 7.97 2.65
CA TYR A 153 -4.55 8.87 3.11
C TYR A 153 -5.88 8.13 3.39
N ASP A 154 -6.05 6.92 2.90
CA ASP A 154 -7.27 6.12 3.07
C ASP A 154 -7.61 5.94 4.56
N THR A 155 -6.69 5.38 5.33
CA THR A 155 -6.87 5.22 6.79
C THR A 155 -7.14 6.55 7.48
N ILE A 156 -6.43 7.62 7.09
CA ILE A 156 -6.64 8.97 7.66
C ILE A 156 -8.06 9.45 7.36
N ARG A 157 -8.52 9.30 6.13
CA ARG A 157 -9.85 9.71 5.68
C ARG A 157 -10.94 8.96 6.42
N TYR A 158 -10.87 7.62 6.47
CA TYR A 158 -11.83 6.78 7.16
C TYR A 158 -11.94 7.14 8.65
N ILE A 159 -10.82 7.28 9.36
CA ILE A 159 -10.81 7.67 10.78
C ILE A 159 -11.39 9.08 10.98
N ARG A 160 -11.14 10.02 10.06
CA ARG A 160 -11.64 11.39 10.18
C ARG A 160 -13.12 11.53 9.81
N SER A 161 -13.61 10.70 8.87
CA SER A 161 -14.99 10.73 8.40
C SER A 161 -15.95 9.94 9.27
N VAL A 162 -15.46 9.04 10.13
CA VAL A 162 -16.35 8.24 10.98
C VAL A 162 -17.26 9.13 11.83
N GLN A 163 -18.55 8.97 11.64
CA GLN A 163 -19.61 9.58 12.44
C GLN A 163 -19.82 8.76 13.71
N PRO A 164 -20.58 9.26 14.71
CA PRO A 164 -20.97 8.44 15.84
C PRO A 164 -21.61 7.13 15.36
N LEU A 165 -21.32 6.05 16.02
CA LEU A 165 -21.47 4.60 15.80
C LEU A 165 -22.78 4.05 15.14
N GLU A 166 -23.59 4.87 14.51
CA GLU A 166 -24.91 4.50 14.00
C GLU A 166 -24.93 4.05 12.52
N GLU A 167 -23.86 4.30 11.76
CA GLU A 167 -23.77 3.85 10.36
C GLU A 167 -23.15 2.46 10.28
N GLU A 168 -23.95 1.48 9.86
CA GLU A 168 -23.46 0.15 9.44
C GLU A 168 -22.71 0.25 8.11
N GLY A 169 -21.64 -0.54 7.96
CA GLY A 169 -20.87 -0.61 6.74
C GLY A 169 -19.76 0.43 6.60
N HIS A 170 -19.42 1.15 7.69
CA HIS A 170 -18.24 2.00 7.74
C HIS A 170 -17.11 1.28 8.48
N ASP A 171 -16.03 0.91 7.80
CA ASP A 171 -14.94 0.07 8.33
C ASP A 171 -14.47 0.49 9.73
N VAL A 172 -14.20 1.78 9.95
CA VAL A 172 -13.76 2.28 11.26
C VAL A 172 -14.89 2.26 12.29
N GLY A 173 -16.14 2.48 11.88
CA GLY A 173 -17.32 2.37 12.75
C GLY A 173 -17.51 0.95 13.23
N ASP A 174 -17.45 -0.01 12.31
CA ASP A 174 -17.57 -1.44 12.61
C ASP A 174 -16.40 -1.94 13.45
N PHE A 175 -15.16 -1.53 13.13
CA PHE A 175 -14.00 -1.79 13.96
C PHE A 175 -14.21 -1.33 15.41
N LEU A 176 -14.60 -0.09 15.61
CA LEU A 176 -14.83 0.46 16.95
C LEU A 176 -15.93 -0.27 17.71
N ARG A 177 -17.03 -0.63 17.02
CA ARG A 177 -18.15 -1.35 17.60
C ARG A 177 -17.71 -2.72 18.10
N VAL A 178 -17.00 -3.48 17.26
CA VAL A 178 -16.54 -4.84 17.58
C VAL A 178 -15.46 -4.79 18.65
N TYR A 179 -14.41 -3.99 18.47
CA TYR A 179 -13.29 -3.87 19.41
C TYR A 179 -13.77 -3.42 20.81
N ASN A 180 -14.57 -2.36 20.86
CA ASN A 180 -15.02 -1.80 22.15
C ASN A 180 -15.97 -2.72 22.90
N ASN A 181 -16.77 -3.54 22.19
CA ASN A 181 -17.59 -4.57 22.83
C ASN A 181 -16.71 -5.63 23.54
N VAL A 182 -15.61 -6.05 22.90
CA VAL A 182 -14.66 -7.00 23.49
C VAL A 182 -13.92 -6.36 24.67
N ALA A 183 -13.41 -5.16 24.51
CA ALA A 183 -12.70 -4.43 25.57
C ALA A 183 -13.59 -4.22 26.80
N THR A 184 -14.85 -3.80 26.61
CA THR A 184 -15.81 -3.62 27.69
C THR A 184 -16.09 -4.93 28.42
N LYS A 185 -16.28 -6.04 27.72
CA LYS A 185 -16.49 -7.37 28.31
C LYS A 185 -15.27 -7.87 29.11
N ALA A 186 -14.08 -7.48 28.67
CA ALA A 186 -12.82 -7.80 29.36
C ALA A 186 -12.49 -6.85 30.51
N GLY A 187 -13.27 -5.77 30.72
CA GLY A 187 -12.97 -4.73 31.71
C GLY A 187 -11.78 -3.84 31.34
N GLU A 188 -11.46 -3.75 30.06
CA GLU A 188 -10.32 -3.02 29.51
C GLU A 188 -10.75 -1.68 28.89
N ASP A 189 -9.77 -0.82 28.60
CA ASP A 189 -10.00 0.48 28.00
C ASP A 189 -10.53 0.39 26.58
N THR A 190 -11.60 1.11 26.28
CA THR A 190 -12.15 1.26 24.93
C THR A 190 -11.38 2.28 24.12
N ILE A 191 -11.47 2.17 22.78
CA ILE A 191 -10.90 3.15 21.84
C ILE A 191 -11.99 4.14 21.45
N SER A 192 -11.75 5.44 21.66
CA SER A 192 -12.66 6.49 21.23
C SER A 192 -12.31 7.01 19.82
N THR A 193 -13.31 7.53 19.08
CA THR A 193 -13.09 8.22 17.81
C THR A 193 -12.12 9.40 17.96
N ARG A 194 -12.18 10.12 19.10
CA ARG A 194 -11.25 11.22 19.41
C ARG A 194 -9.81 10.73 19.51
N GLN A 195 -9.60 9.58 20.16
CA GLN A 195 -8.27 8.95 20.27
C GLN A 195 -7.74 8.54 18.91
N LEU A 196 -8.56 7.86 18.08
CA LEU A 196 -8.17 7.51 16.70
C LEU A 196 -7.81 8.73 15.87
N ARG A 197 -8.67 9.78 15.90
CA ARG A 197 -8.40 11.04 15.17
C ARG A 197 -7.12 11.74 15.60
N ARG A 198 -6.75 11.65 16.87
CA ARG A 198 -5.47 12.16 17.38
C ARG A 198 -4.31 11.29 16.91
N ASN A 199 -4.43 9.97 17.04
CA ASN A 199 -3.35 9.04 16.75
C ASN A 199 -3.01 8.99 15.25
N VAL A 200 -4.00 9.07 14.37
CA VAL A 200 -3.78 9.07 12.93
C VAL A 200 -3.00 10.28 12.42
N LEU A 201 -2.91 11.37 13.20
CA LEU A 201 -2.09 12.52 12.86
C LEU A 201 -0.59 12.17 12.79
N ALA A 202 -0.16 11.10 13.48
CA ALA A 202 1.21 10.61 13.37
C ALA A 202 1.59 10.22 11.93
N SER A 203 0.62 9.78 11.12
CA SER A 203 0.85 9.44 9.72
C SER A 203 1.31 10.64 8.87
N PHE A 204 1.02 11.88 9.29
CA PHE A 204 1.56 13.07 8.60
C PHE A 204 3.07 13.29 8.82
N ALA A 205 3.70 12.58 9.76
CA ALA A 205 5.15 12.50 9.86
C ALA A 205 5.80 11.62 8.78
N ASN A 206 5.00 10.99 7.91
CA ASN A 206 5.47 10.33 6.71
C ASN A 206 5.76 11.35 5.60
N PRO A 207 7.04 11.63 5.28
CA PRO A 207 7.39 12.71 4.36
C PRO A 207 6.94 12.46 2.93
N LEU A 208 6.70 11.20 2.54
CA LEU A 208 6.25 10.86 1.19
C LEU A 208 4.81 11.31 0.92
N ILE A 209 3.97 11.50 1.95
CA ILE A 209 2.62 12.05 1.79
C ILE A 209 2.71 13.47 1.22
N ALA A 210 3.48 14.35 1.86
CA ALA A 210 3.69 15.72 1.37
C ALA A 210 4.44 15.73 0.03
N TYR A 211 5.41 14.84 -0.13
CA TYR A 211 6.19 14.75 -1.36
C TYR A 211 5.38 14.26 -2.56
N SER A 212 4.32 13.49 -2.33
CA SER A 212 3.38 13.10 -3.40
C SER A 212 2.73 14.31 -4.07
N TYR A 213 2.34 15.32 -3.28
CA TYR A 213 1.84 16.59 -3.83
C TYR A 213 2.91 17.33 -4.65
N TYR A 214 4.14 17.39 -4.14
CA TYR A 214 5.23 18.00 -4.89
C TYR A 214 5.46 17.27 -6.23
N SER A 215 5.52 15.96 -6.22
CA SER A 215 5.71 15.14 -7.43
C SER A 215 4.59 15.37 -8.45
N THR A 216 3.33 15.39 -7.98
CA THR A 216 2.16 15.52 -8.85
C THR A 216 2.01 16.96 -9.39
N PHE A 217 1.97 17.96 -8.51
CA PHE A 217 1.62 19.32 -8.95
C PHE A 217 2.82 20.13 -9.40
N ILE A 218 3.96 20.02 -8.72
CA ILE A 218 5.14 20.80 -9.09
C ILE A 218 5.95 20.10 -10.17
N SER A 219 6.35 18.84 -9.93
CA SER A 219 7.21 18.14 -10.88
C SER A 219 6.45 17.82 -12.18
N TYR A 220 5.27 17.18 -12.08
CA TYR A 220 4.52 16.78 -13.26
C TYR A 220 3.74 17.93 -13.88
N VAL A 221 2.78 18.53 -13.18
CA VAL A 221 1.88 19.55 -13.78
C VAL A 221 2.69 20.77 -14.23
N TRP A 222 3.47 21.36 -13.34
CA TRP A 222 4.18 22.61 -13.62
C TRP A 222 5.44 22.42 -14.47
N GLN A 223 6.31 21.47 -14.08
CA GLN A 223 7.61 21.28 -14.75
C GLN A 223 7.56 20.29 -15.92
N GLY A 224 6.50 19.50 -16.08
CA GLY A 224 6.35 18.50 -17.15
C GLY A 224 7.27 17.28 -16.98
N ARG A 225 7.69 16.98 -15.76
CA ARG A 225 8.53 15.83 -15.44
C ARG A 225 7.66 14.70 -14.90
N THR A 226 7.67 13.55 -15.55
CA THR A 226 6.92 12.36 -15.07
C THR A 226 7.52 11.73 -13.82
N THR A 227 8.79 12.02 -13.51
CA THR A 227 9.47 11.50 -12.32
C THR A 227 10.19 12.62 -11.58
N ALA A 228 10.22 12.51 -10.25
CA ALA A 228 11.00 13.34 -9.34
C ALA A 228 12.00 12.48 -8.54
N PRO A 229 13.12 13.00 -8.05
CA PRO A 229 14.00 12.27 -7.15
C PRO A 229 13.31 12.03 -5.80
N VAL A 230 13.50 10.85 -5.18
CA VAL A 230 12.95 10.59 -3.83
C VAL A 230 13.73 11.40 -2.78
N PRO A 231 13.06 12.11 -1.85
CA PRO A 231 13.70 12.99 -0.87
C PRO A 231 14.28 12.18 0.31
N MET A 232 15.39 11.50 0.08
CA MET A 232 16.07 10.73 1.12
C MET A 232 17.23 11.51 1.74
N ILE A 233 17.48 11.31 3.03
CA ILE A 233 18.63 11.85 3.75
C ILE A 233 19.88 11.08 3.33
N HIS A 234 20.98 11.76 3.04
CA HIS A 234 22.23 11.14 2.60
C HIS A 234 23.26 11.03 3.73
N PHE A 235 23.72 9.81 3.98
CA PHE A 235 24.84 9.49 4.86
C PHE A 235 25.93 8.80 4.04
N GLY A 236 26.80 9.57 3.40
CA GLY A 236 27.75 9.04 2.43
C GLY A 236 27.08 8.34 1.27
N ALA A 237 27.37 7.06 1.06
CA ALA A 237 26.75 6.23 0.01
C ALA A 237 25.39 5.64 0.40
N THR A 238 24.95 5.83 1.63
CA THR A 238 23.66 5.32 2.12
C THR A 238 22.62 6.45 2.11
N ARG A 239 21.44 6.14 1.59
CA ARG A 239 20.27 7.00 1.65
C ARG A 239 19.31 6.45 2.69
N TYR A 240 18.66 7.31 3.45
CA TYR A 240 17.77 6.96 4.56
C TYR A 240 16.48 7.75 4.51
N LEU A 241 15.36 7.10 4.83
CA LEU A 241 14.07 7.77 4.99
C LEU A 241 13.26 7.10 6.10
N PRO A 242 12.95 7.80 7.20
CA PRO A 242 12.00 7.33 8.20
C PRO A 242 10.57 7.67 7.75
N MET A 243 9.61 6.76 8.01
CA MET A 243 8.20 6.95 7.71
C MET A 243 7.36 6.48 8.89
N MET A 244 6.53 7.37 9.43
CA MET A 244 5.63 7.07 10.52
C MET A 244 4.22 6.83 9.99
N ARG A 245 3.53 5.79 10.48
CA ARG A 245 2.16 5.43 10.11
C ARG A 245 1.34 5.02 11.33
N PHE A 246 0.03 5.10 11.18
CA PHE A 246 -0.92 4.59 12.15
C PHE A 246 -1.93 3.67 11.46
N HIS A 247 -2.15 2.48 12.01
CA HIS A 247 -3.01 1.44 11.44
C HIS A 247 -4.06 0.95 12.41
N LEU A 248 -5.16 0.46 11.84
CA LEU A 248 -6.07 -0.48 12.47
C LEU A 248 -5.65 -1.90 12.08
N THR A 249 -5.77 -2.85 12.99
CA THR A 249 -5.36 -4.24 12.82
C THR A 249 -6.46 -5.18 13.32
N SER A 250 -6.36 -6.48 13.02
CA SER A 250 -7.32 -7.48 13.52
C SER A 250 -7.34 -7.63 15.03
N PHE A 251 -6.37 -7.07 15.75
CA PHE A 251 -6.29 -7.15 17.22
C PHE A 251 -6.38 -5.78 17.90
N GLY A 252 -6.33 -4.66 17.16
CA GLY A 252 -6.38 -3.31 17.76
C GLY A 252 -5.77 -2.24 16.86
N THR A 253 -4.92 -1.40 17.45
CA THR A 253 -4.26 -0.29 16.73
C THR A 253 -2.76 -0.33 16.86
N GLU A 254 -2.02 0.09 15.83
CA GLU A 254 -0.57 0.19 15.87
C GLU A 254 -0.06 1.50 15.26
N PHE A 255 0.98 2.05 15.89
CA PHE A 255 1.93 2.96 15.27
C PHE A 255 3.04 2.14 14.64
N VAL A 256 3.42 2.48 13.42
CA VAL A 256 4.48 1.82 12.68
C VAL A 256 5.52 2.83 12.25
N LEU A 257 6.78 2.56 12.57
CA LEU A 257 7.94 3.33 12.13
C LEU A 257 8.77 2.46 11.19
N ASP A 258 8.70 2.76 9.90
CA ASP A 258 9.59 2.16 8.91
C ASP A 258 10.87 2.98 8.81
N ASN A 259 12.01 2.32 8.79
CA ASN A 259 13.34 2.90 8.62
C ASN A 259 13.96 2.33 7.35
N ALA A 260 13.78 3.03 6.24
CA ALA A 260 14.22 2.60 4.93
C ALA A 260 15.65 3.08 4.62
N PHE A 261 16.53 2.15 4.29
CA PHE A 261 17.91 2.39 3.90
C PHE A 261 18.14 1.88 2.48
N VAL A 262 18.83 2.67 1.67
CA VAL A 262 19.25 2.28 0.31
C VAL A 262 20.73 2.53 0.12
N ARG A 263 21.46 1.48 -0.28
CA ARG A 263 22.88 1.56 -0.61
C ARG A 263 23.18 0.71 -1.84
N ASN A 264 23.75 1.29 -2.87
CA ASN A 264 24.14 0.60 -4.11
C ASN A 264 22.99 -0.24 -4.73
N GLY A 265 21.77 0.30 -4.74
CA GLY A 265 20.57 -0.37 -5.27
C GLY A 265 20.03 -1.52 -4.39
N ARG A 266 20.62 -1.78 -3.23
CA ARG A 266 20.08 -2.66 -2.19
C ARG A 266 19.18 -1.84 -1.26
N PHE A 267 18.02 -2.39 -0.96
CA PHE A 267 17.06 -1.78 -0.05
C PHE A 267 16.98 -2.64 1.22
N VAL A 268 16.99 -1.96 2.37
CA VAL A 268 16.75 -2.56 3.68
C VAL A 268 15.73 -1.68 4.39
N ASP A 269 14.70 -2.28 4.94
CA ASP A 269 13.72 -1.63 5.80
C ASP A 269 13.71 -2.31 7.16
N ILE A 270 13.77 -1.51 8.23
CA ILE A 270 13.61 -1.97 9.61
C ILE A 270 12.32 -1.35 10.13
N THR A 271 11.33 -2.18 10.39
CA THR A 271 10.01 -1.77 10.87
C THR A 271 9.91 -2.00 12.37
N LEU A 272 9.49 -0.97 13.10
CA LEU A 272 9.11 -1.05 14.51
C LEU A 272 7.63 -0.72 14.63
N ALA A 273 6.88 -1.52 15.37
CA ALA A 273 5.48 -1.21 15.63
C ALA A 273 5.14 -1.37 17.11
N TRP A 274 4.20 -0.54 17.58
CA TRP A 274 3.66 -0.59 18.94
C TRP A 274 2.23 -0.04 18.96
N GLY A 275 1.42 -0.48 19.89
CA GLY A 275 0.02 -0.07 19.87
C GLY A 275 -0.79 -0.43 21.09
N GLN A 276 -2.07 -0.70 20.85
CA GLN A 276 -3.07 -1.04 21.85
C GLN A 276 -3.90 -2.23 21.36
N THR A 277 -4.05 -3.22 22.22
CA THR A 277 -5.01 -4.32 22.08
C THR A 277 -5.65 -4.60 23.43
N VAL A 278 -6.71 -5.41 23.44
CA VAL A 278 -7.34 -5.87 24.70
C VAL A 278 -6.35 -6.74 25.48
N GLY A 279 -6.12 -6.39 26.75
CA GLY A 279 -5.28 -7.16 27.67
C GLY A 279 -3.77 -7.12 27.43
N ALA A 280 -3.28 -6.36 26.42
CA ALA A 280 -1.86 -6.32 26.12
C ALA A 280 -1.42 -5.00 25.47
N ARG A 281 -0.10 -4.79 25.43
CA ARG A 281 0.53 -3.76 24.61
C ARG A 281 1.28 -4.44 23.47
N PRO A 282 0.69 -4.48 22.27
CA PRO A 282 1.30 -5.14 21.13
C PRO A 282 2.53 -4.38 20.69
N TRP A 283 3.52 -5.14 20.21
CA TRP A 283 4.70 -4.62 19.55
C TRP A 283 5.22 -5.59 18.49
N SER A 284 5.94 -5.09 17.54
CA SER A 284 6.67 -5.92 16.59
C SER A 284 7.96 -5.25 16.12
N ILE A 285 8.89 -6.08 15.70
CA ILE A 285 10.08 -5.69 14.96
C ILE A 285 10.17 -6.55 13.70
N GLY A 286 10.39 -5.90 12.56
CA GLY A 286 10.55 -6.56 11.28
C GLY A 286 11.76 -6.03 10.52
N ALA A 287 12.25 -6.83 9.61
CA ALA A 287 13.27 -6.43 8.65
C ALA A 287 12.95 -7.02 7.29
N LEU A 288 13.05 -6.20 6.25
CA LEU A 288 12.97 -6.60 4.85
C LEU A 288 14.26 -6.18 4.15
N ALA A 289 14.90 -7.09 3.43
CA ALA A 289 16.06 -6.76 2.62
C ALA A 289 15.89 -7.29 1.20
N THR A 290 15.97 -6.40 0.21
CA THR A 290 15.96 -6.79 -1.20
C THR A 290 17.35 -6.77 -1.79
N ARG A 291 17.59 -7.64 -2.78
CA ARG A 291 18.89 -7.74 -3.47
C ARG A 291 20.07 -7.95 -2.52
N MET A 292 19.85 -8.74 -1.48
CA MET A 292 20.91 -9.11 -0.52
C MET A 292 22.08 -9.77 -1.22
N ALA A 293 21.79 -10.69 -2.13
CA ALA A 293 22.77 -11.40 -2.93
C ALA A 293 22.32 -11.51 -4.38
N SER A 294 23.30 -11.62 -5.29
CA SER A 294 23.08 -11.97 -6.69
C SER A 294 23.96 -13.17 -7.04
N VAL A 295 23.31 -14.26 -7.43
CA VAL A 295 23.99 -15.50 -7.81
C VAL A 295 23.61 -15.81 -9.25
N LYS A 296 24.56 -15.66 -10.17
CA LYS A 296 24.32 -15.73 -11.61
C LYS A 296 23.25 -14.71 -12.03
N GLN A 297 22.09 -15.18 -12.48
CA GLN A 297 20.95 -14.35 -12.93
C GLN A 297 19.85 -14.21 -11.85
N TRP A 298 20.05 -14.80 -10.68
CA TRP A 298 19.10 -14.74 -9.57
C TRP A 298 19.46 -13.61 -8.62
N THR A 299 18.43 -12.87 -8.21
CA THR A 299 18.49 -11.87 -7.14
C THR A 299 17.74 -12.42 -5.95
N ILE A 300 18.35 -12.41 -4.78
CA ILE A 300 17.80 -12.97 -3.55
C ILE A 300 17.51 -11.84 -2.58
N GLY A 301 16.36 -11.88 -1.95
CA GLY A 301 15.94 -11.05 -0.83
C GLY A 301 15.46 -11.92 0.33
N ALA A 302 15.26 -11.31 1.49
CA ALA A 302 14.65 -11.96 2.64
C ALA A 302 13.86 -10.94 3.47
N GLU A 303 12.86 -11.45 4.18
CA GLU A 303 12.15 -10.71 5.21
C GLU A 303 11.95 -11.58 6.45
N GLY A 304 11.78 -10.91 7.58
CA GLY A 304 11.45 -11.56 8.83
C GLY A 304 10.86 -10.56 9.82
N ALA A 305 9.98 -11.04 10.68
CA ALA A 305 9.42 -10.26 11.76
C ALA A 305 9.15 -11.14 12.98
N VAL A 306 9.21 -10.51 14.15
CA VAL A 306 8.79 -11.09 15.44
C VAL A 306 7.82 -10.11 16.07
N TRP A 307 6.78 -10.62 16.70
CA TRP A 307 5.75 -9.82 17.34
C TRP A 307 5.21 -10.43 18.64
N HIS A 308 4.60 -9.57 19.44
CA HIS A 308 3.71 -9.91 20.52
C HIS A 308 2.36 -9.19 20.28
N ARG A 309 1.34 -9.92 19.71
CA ARG A 309 0.08 -9.34 19.17
C ARG A 309 -1.14 -10.27 19.33
N PRO A 310 -1.81 -10.42 20.43
CA PRO A 310 -1.37 -10.38 21.83
C PRO A 310 -0.42 -11.52 22.19
N GLU A 311 -0.32 -12.54 21.34
CA GLU A 311 0.56 -13.71 21.52
C GLU A 311 1.88 -13.52 20.77
N TRP A 312 2.87 -14.32 21.15
CA TRP A 312 4.13 -14.38 20.45
C TRP A 312 4.00 -15.03 19.10
N GLY A 313 4.58 -14.40 18.11
CA GLY A 313 4.63 -14.94 16.76
C GLY A 313 5.78 -14.39 15.96
N GLY A 314 5.91 -14.91 14.75
CA GLY A 314 6.93 -14.46 13.83
C GLY A 314 6.71 -14.99 12.42
N GLN A 315 7.39 -14.38 11.48
CA GLN A 315 7.46 -14.84 10.09
C GLN A 315 8.89 -14.74 9.55
N PHE A 316 9.12 -15.55 8.54
CA PHE A 316 10.34 -15.50 7.75
C PHE A 316 10.03 -15.90 6.31
N ALA A 317 10.56 -15.16 5.34
CA ALA A 317 10.47 -15.49 3.93
C ALA A 317 11.76 -15.19 3.19
N VAL A 318 12.00 -15.94 2.13
CA VAL A 318 13.05 -15.70 1.14
C VAL A 318 12.42 -15.45 -0.20
N THR A 319 12.81 -14.36 -0.86
CA THR A 319 12.42 -14.05 -2.23
C THR A 319 13.58 -14.35 -3.18
N ALA A 320 13.25 -14.89 -4.34
CA ALA A 320 14.19 -15.08 -5.43
C ALA A 320 13.56 -14.59 -6.73
N SER A 321 14.28 -13.77 -7.49
CA SER A 321 13.82 -13.32 -8.80
C SER A 321 14.89 -13.55 -9.86
N ARG A 322 14.44 -13.88 -11.09
CA ARG A 322 15.32 -14.09 -12.25
C ARG A 322 14.79 -13.36 -13.46
N ALA A 323 15.61 -12.50 -14.04
CA ALA A 323 15.31 -11.93 -15.32
C ALA A 323 15.37 -13.01 -16.41
N LEU A 324 14.30 -13.15 -17.19
CA LEU A 324 14.21 -14.13 -18.29
C LEU A 324 14.60 -13.53 -19.63
N GLY A 325 14.54 -12.22 -19.78
CA GLY A 325 14.93 -11.51 -21.00
C GLY A 325 14.17 -10.21 -21.18
N VAL A 326 14.57 -9.49 -22.21
CA VAL A 326 13.94 -8.24 -22.64
C VAL A 326 13.35 -8.49 -24.03
N ARG A 327 12.05 -8.27 -24.19
CA ARG A 327 11.39 -8.25 -25.49
C ARG A 327 10.80 -6.87 -25.73
N GLY A 328 11.42 -6.11 -26.65
CA GLY A 328 11.00 -4.75 -26.94
C GLY A 328 11.06 -3.84 -25.69
N PRO A 329 9.96 -3.14 -25.33
CA PRO A 329 9.93 -2.24 -24.20
C PRO A 329 9.73 -2.94 -22.83
N LEU A 330 9.61 -4.27 -22.80
CA LEU A 330 9.29 -5.03 -21.59
C LEU A 330 10.40 -6.00 -21.22
N ALA A 331 10.78 -6.02 -19.95
CA ALA A 331 11.58 -7.04 -19.32
C ALA A 331 10.67 -7.99 -18.54
N LEU A 332 10.87 -9.30 -18.74
CA LEU A 332 10.15 -10.35 -18.02
C LEU A 332 11.07 -10.94 -16.95
N ALA A 333 10.53 -11.12 -15.76
CA ALA A 333 11.18 -11.85 -14.68
C ALA A 333 10.22 -12.86 -14.05
N VAL A 334 10.75 -13.98 -13.58
CA VAL A 334 10.05 -14.88 -12.66
C VAL A 334 10.44 -14.49 -11.23
N VAL A 335 9.47 -14.48 -10.35
CA VAL A 335 9.64 -14.19 -8.92
C VAL A 335 9.07 -15.35 -8.13
N GLY A 336 9.83 -15.87 -7.19
CA GLY A 336 9.40 -16.86 -6.21
C GLY A 336 9.61 -16.33 -4.79
N GLU A 337 8.72 -16.66 -3.90
CA GLU A 337 8.81 -16.37 -2.48
C GLU A 337 8.40 -17.61 -1.70
N GLY A 338 9.18 -18.00 -0.72
CA GLY A 338 8.88 -19.11 0.18
C GLY A 338 9.22 -18.77 1.61
N GLY A 339 8.36 -19.21 2.53
CA GLY A 339 8.54 -18.87 3.93
C GLY A 339 7.62 -19.65 4.86
N PHE A 340 7.68 -19.27 6.11
CA PHE A 340 6.83 -19.78 7.19
C PHE A 340 6.37 -18.62 8.09
N LYS A 341 5.15 -18.73 8.59
CA LYS A 341 4.54 -17.79 9.52
C LYS A 341 3.81 -18.54 10.62
N THR A 342 3.87 -18.05 11.85
CA THR A 342 3.02 -18.50 12.95
C THR A 342 1.64 -17.84 12.86
N ASP A 343 0.68 -18.24 13.71
CA ASP A 343 -0.59 -17.55 13.83
C ASP A 343 -0.43 -16.08 14.20
N GLY A 344 -1.43 -15.27 13.89
CA GLY A 344 -1.50 -13.85 14.18
C GLY A 344 -1.41 -12.95 12.95
N PHE A 345 -1.66 -11.67 13.16
CA PHE A 345 -1.73 -10.68 12.09
C PHE A 345 -0.33 -10.22 11.64
N ALA A 346 -0.10 -10.33 10.36
CA ALA A 346 1.01 -9.66 9.66
C ALA A 346 0.43 -9.00 8.39
N PRO A 347 0.63 -7.69 8.17
CA PRO A 347 0.03 -7.01 7.04
C PRO A 347 0.38 -7.64 5.69
N GLY A 348 -0.63 -7.96 4.90
CA GLY A 348 -0.47 -8.56 3.59
C GLY A 348 -0.42 -10.09 3.57
N ASP A 349 -0.21 -10.73 4.70
CA ASP A 349 -0.08 -12.17 4.84
C ASP A 349 -1.32 -12.83 5.44
N ARG A 350 -1.34 -14.20 5.39
CA ARG A 350 -2.41 -14.99 6.01
C ARG A 350 -2.46 -14.77 7.53
N LEU A 351 -3.62 -15.01 8.13
CA LEU A 351 -3.77 -14.99 9.60
C LEU A 351 -3.24 -16.26 10.24
N HIS A 352 -3.51 -17.42 9.64
CA HIS A 352 -3.15 -18.73 10.19
C HIS A 352 -1.71 -19.11 9.88
N GLN A 353 -1.14 -19.94 10.78
CA GLN A 353 0.21 -20.47 10.64
C GLN A 353 0.36 -21.37 9.40
N GLY A 354 1.55 -21.44 8.89
CA GLY A 354 1.90 -22.39 7.84
C GLY A 354 3.08 -21.96 6.98
N ALA A 355 3.62 -22.94 6.30
CA ALA A 355 4.56 -22.70 5.21
C ALA A 355 3.79 -22.17 3.97
N PHE A 356 4.45 -21.37 3.18
CA PHE A 356 3.89 -20.86 1.92
C PHE A 356 4.93 -20.82 0.81
N LEU A 357 4.46 -20.99 -0.41
CA LEU A 357 5.21 -20.78 -1.64
C LEU A 357 4.35 -19.95 -2.58
N ARG A 358 4.90 -18.84 -3.07
CA ARG A 358 4.28 -17.97 -4.07
C ARG A 358 5.18 -17.92 -5.29
N ILE A 359 4.60 -18.05 -6.48
CA ILE A 359 5.33 -17.93 -7.75
C ILE A 359 4.56 -16.95 -8.63
N GLY A 360 5.27 -16.03 -9.23
CA GLY A 360 4.71 -15.01 -10.09
C GLY A 360 5.64 -14.63 -11.23
N ALA A 361 5.09 -13.86 -12.17
CA ALA A 361 5.85 -13.21 -13.22
C ALA A 361 5.79 -11.71 -13.02
N ALA A 362 6.93 -11.03 -13.14
CA ALA A 362 7.01 -9.58 -13.14
C ALA A 362 7.31 -9.09 -14.56
N LEU A 363 6.48 -8.17 -15.04
CA LEU A 363 6.72 -7.39 -16.26
C LEU A 363 7.23 -6.03 -15.83
N THR A 364 8.42 -5.67 -16.26
CA THR A 364 9.02 -4.37 -15.97
C THR A 364 9.28 -3.66 -17.30
N PRO A 365 8.78 -2.44 -17.46
CA PRO A 365 9.14 -1.64 -18.62
C PRO A 365 10.65 -1.42 -18.66
N THR A 366 11.27 -1.71 -19.78
CA THR A 366 12.65 -1.29 -20.00
C THR A 366 12.60 0.22 -20.18
N SER A 367 13.10 0.97 -19.19
CA SER A 367 13.21 2.42 -19.34
C SER A 367 13.78 2.73 -20.71
N ARG A 368 13.00 3.34 -21.60
CA ARG A 368 13.60 4.04 -22.72
C ARG A 368 14.64 4.96 -22.11
N ARG A 369 15.93 4.68 -22.36
CA ARG A 369 17.00 5.63 -22.08
C ARG A 369 16.52 6.93 -22.71
N SER A 370 16.12 7.89 -21.88
CA SER A 370 15.88 9.24 -22.36
C SER A 370 17.17 9.69 -23.04
N PRO A 371 17.13 10.18 -24.27
CA PRO A 371 18.30 10.75 -24.92
C PRO A 371 18.85 11.92 -24.12
#